data_b54d601ae80bc1e37a446724415da748
#
_entry.id   b54d601ae80bc1e37a446724415da748
#
_cell.length_a   1.000
_cell.length_b   1.000
_cell.length_c   1.000
_cell.angle_alpha   90.00
_cell.angle_beta   90.00
_cell.angle_gamma   90.00
#
_symmetry.space_group_name_H-M   'P 1'
#
loop_
_entity.id
_entity.type
_entity.pdbx_description
1 polymer ?
#
loop_
_entity_poly.entity_id
_entity_poly.type
_entity_poly.pdbx_seq_one_letter_code
_entity_poly.pdbx_strand_id
1 'polypeptide(L)'
;LGLGAGDRVAIVMPMTVEAVVAYLGTVAAGATVVSVADSFAPHEIGTRLSMTDPSLVVTQDRFARSGREHAMFEKMVEAGARSCVVVDTGAGIPIRDTDVAWNDFLADAGRFEPIPCAPSGHVNILFSSGTTGEPKAIPWTHLTAIKSAMDGHFHHDIHPDDVVAWPTNLGWMLGPWLIFASLINGATMGLYDDAATGRGFIDFVREADITVLGFVPSIVAAWRANGVLDDANWAHVRLLSSSGEASDPDDYAWVMGGAGGVPVIEYCGGTEIGGGYIAGTVLHDAIPATFTTPILGLDVRILDDDGHPSDNGEMYIVPPSMGLSQELLGLDHDQVYYDGVPEADVPLRRHGDHMERLANGYYRALGRTDDTMNLGGVKVASAELERVVGVVDGVSEVAAVAVQPPDGGPSRLVIYAVPEPGVAADPGAWRGLMQQAIRAELN
;
A
#
# COMPACT_ATOMS: atom_id res chain seq x y z
N LEU A 1 6.18 -27.36 11.37
CA LEU A 1 7.52 -26.78 11.24
C LEU A 1 8.07 -26.20 12.55
N GLY A 2 7.28 -26.12 13.62
CA GLY A 2 7.70 -25.63 14.93
C GLY A 2 7.90 -24.11 14.97
N LEU A 3 7.28 -23.37 14.05
CA LEU A 3 7.30 -21.89 14.04
C LEU A 3 6.50 -21.32 15.22
N GLY A 4 6.96 -20.21 15.77
CA GLY A 4 6.32 -19.55 16.90
C GLY A 4 6.86 -18.15 17.16
N ALA A 5 6.79 -17.70 18.40
CA ALA A 5 7.23 -16.35 18.78
C ALA A 5 8.71 -16.12 18.44
N GLY A 6 8.97 -15.03 17.71
CA GLY A 6 10.29 -14.65 17.22
C GLY A 6 10.60 -15.13 15.78
N ASP A 7 9.85 -16.09 15.26
CA ASP A 7 9.97 -16.49 13.87
C ASP A 7 9.31 -15.48 12.92
N ARG A 8 9.78 -15.46 11.67
CA ARG A 8 9.22 -14.65 10.59
C ARG A 8 8.84 -15.53 9.42
N VAL A 9 7.67 -15.27 8.84
CA VAL A 9 7.17 -15.96 7.64
C VAL A 9 6.92 -14.91 6.57
N ALA A 10 7.64 -14.97 5.46
CA ALA A 10 7.37 -14.09 4.34
C ALA A 10 6.19 -14.61 3.51
N ILE A 11 5.33 -13.71 3.06
CA ILE A 11 4.25 -14.01 2.12
C ILE A 11 4.45 -13.15 0.89
N VAL A 12 4.67 -13.81 -0.25
CA VAL A 12 5.00 -13.17 -1.54
C VAL A 12 4.14 -13.82 -2.62
N MET A 13 2.90 -13.36 -2.74
CA MET A 13 1.90 -13.89 -3.69
C MET A 13 0.73 -12.91 -3.82
N PRO A 14 -0.14 -13.04 -4.84
CA PRO A 14 -1.35 -12.25 -4.94
C PRO A 14 -2.26 -12.37 -3.71
N MET A 15 -3.19 -11.44 -3.57
CA MET A 15 -4.15 -11.39 -2.46
C MET A 15 -5.24 -12.45 -2.68
N THR A 16 -4.92 -13.71 -2.42
CA THR A 16 -5.82 -14.86 -2.52
C THR A 16 -6.30 -15.32 -1.15
N VAL A 17 -7.23 -16.27 -1.11
CA VAL A 17 -7.70 -16.90 0.14
C VAL A 17 -6.53 -17.58 0.85
N GLU A 18 -5.67 -18.27 0.12
CA GLU A 18 -4.49 -18.95 0.66
C GLU A 18 -3.50 -17.94 1.29
N ALA A 19 -3.32 -16.77 0.66
CA ALA A 19 -2.48 -15.69 1.22
C ALA A 19 -3.04 -15.19 2.56
N VAL A 20 -4.35 -14.97 2.66
CA VAL A 20 -5.02 -14.56 3.90
C VAL A 20 -4.95 -15.65 4.97
N VAL A 21 -5.16 -16.91 4.59
CA VAL A 21 -5.03 -18.08 5.50
C VAL A 21 -3.61 -18.20 6.02
N ALA A 22 -2.59 -18.07 5.16
CA ALA A 22 -1.18 -18.08 5.56
C ALA A 22 -0.87 -16.92 6.52
N TYR A 23 -1.39 -15.71 6.22
CA TYR A 23 -1.22 -14.54 7.05
C TYR A 23 -1.79 -14.76 8.46
N LEU A 24 -3.06 -15.11 8.55
CA LEU A 24 -3.74 -15.33 9.84
C LEU A 24 -3.17 -16.53 10.59
N GLY A 25 -2.81 -17.60 9.90
CA GLY A 25 -2.16 -18.77 10.49
C GLY A 25 -0.81 -18.44 11.11
N THR A 26 0.00 -17.59 10.45
CA THR A 26 1.28 -17.10 10.95
C THR A 26 1.07 -16.25 12.21
N VAL A 27 0.13 -15.30 12.19
CA VAL A 27 -0.21 -14.45 13.35
C VAL A 27 -0.72 -15.31 14.51
N ALA A 28 -1.60 -16.25 14.25
CA ALA A 28 -2.14 -17.13 15.27
C ALA A 28 -1.08 -18.06 15.89
N ALA A 29 -0.05 -18.44 15.14
CA ALA A 29 1.11 -19.17 15.65
C ALA A 29 2.08 -18.29 16.48
N GLY A 30 1.78 -16.99 16.66
CA GLY A 30 2.63 -16.05 17.38
C GLY A 30 3.88 -15.61 16.60
N ALA A 31 3.99 -15.97 15.32
CA ALA A 31 5.07 -15.54 14.44
C ALA A 31 4.72 -14.21 13.74
N THR A 32 5.72 -13.54 13.18
CA THR A 32 5.57 -12.27 12.49
C THR A 32 5.49 -12.50 10.98
N VAL A 33 4.49 -11.96 10.32
CA VAL A 33 4.41 -11.95 8.86
C VAL A 33 5.43 -10.95 8.29
N VAL A 34 6.07 -11.29 7.18
CA VAL A 34 6.83 -10.36 6.33
C VAL A 34 6.06 -10.23 5.02
N SER A 35 5.38 -9.12 4.86
CA SER A 35 4.52 -8.87 3.70
C SER A 35 5.32 -8.22 2.58
N VAL A 36 5.42 -8.91 1.43
CA VAL A 36 6.17 -8.44 0.26
C VAL A 36 5.27 -8.46 -0.97
N ALA A 37 5.27 -7.38 -1.74
CA ALA A 37 4.43 -7.28 -2.94
C ALA A 37 4.89 -8.27 -4.03
N ASP A 38 3.92 -8.93 -4.67
CA ASP A 38 4.12 -9.87 -5.79
C ASP A 38 4.66 -9.17 -7.05
N SER A 39 4.46 -7.87 -7.16
CA SER A 39 4.92 -7.04 -8.28
C SER A 39 6.40 -6.73 -8.24
N PHE A 40 7.07 -6.80 -7.09
CA PHE A 40 8.49 -6.47 -6.99
C PHE A 40 9.37 -7.39 -7.85
N ALA A 41 10.47 -6.83 -8.36
CA ALA A 41 11.50 -7.60 -9.07
C ALA A 41 12.22 -8.58 -8.12
N PRO A 42 12.82 -9.67 -8.62
CA PRO A 42 13.48 -10.67 -7.77
C PRO A 42 14.52 -10.09 -6.81
N HIS A 43 15.33 -9.13 -7.26
CA HIS A 43 16.37 -8.52 -6.42
C HIS A 43 15.76 -7.67 -5.29
N GLU A 44 14.66 -6.98 -5.53
CA GLU A 44 13.95 -6.21 -4.52
C GLU A 44 13.31 -7.12 -3.47
N ILE A 45 12.74 -8.25 -3.90
CA ILE A 45 12.25 -9.29 -2.99
C ILE A 45 13.42 -9.84 -2.16
N GLY A 46 14.54 -10.17 -2.81
CA GLY A 46 15.75 -10.67 -2.16
C GLY A 46 16.30 -9.70 -1.10
N THR A 47 16.31 -8.40 -1.38
CA THR A 47 16.69 -7.36 -0.41
C THR A 47 15.80 -7.42 0.84
N ARG A 48 14.48 -7.47 0.67
CA ARG A 48 13.51 -7.53 1.77
C ARG A 48 13.58 -8.84 2.56
N LEU A 49 13.82 -9.97 1.89
CA LEU A 49 14.06 -11.25 2.55
C LEU A 49 15.37 -11.21 3.36
N SER A 50 16.44 -10.61 2.84
CA SER A 50 17.70 -10.50 3.59
C SER A 50 17.62 -9.56 4.79
N MET A 51 16.85 -8.47 4.71
CA MET A 51 16.61 -7.55 5.83
C MET A 51 15.84 -8.21 6.98
N THR A 52 14.99 -9.17 6.68
CA THR A 52 14.06 -9.76 7.64
C THR A 52 14.38 -11.20 8.01
N ASP A 53 15.24 -11.88 7.27
CA ASP A 53 15.68 -13.27 7.47
C ASP A 53 14.52 -14.23 7.85
N PRO A 54 13.50 -14.40 6.98
CA PRO A 54 12.36 -15.23 7.31
C PRO A 54 12.72 -16.71 7.33
N SER A 55 12.14 -17.45 8.28
CA SER A 55 12.29 -18.91 8.40
C SER A 55 11.64 -19.65 7.24
N LEU A 56 10.64 -19.04 6.60
CA LEU A 56 9.84 -19.64 5.54
C LEU A 56 9.29 -18.55 4.61
N VAL A 57 9.12 -18.89 3.33
CA VAL A 57 8.40 -18.08 2.35
C VAL A 57 7.14 -18.83 1.90
N VAL A 58 5.98 -18.19 1.97
CA VAL A 58 4.75 -18.69 1.36
C VAL A 58 4.55 -17.98 0.03
N THR A 59 4.35 -18.72 -1.02
CA THR A 59 4.17 -18.23 -2.39
C THR A 59 3.24 -19.14 -3.17
N GLN A 60 2.99 -18.84 -4.43
CA GLN A 60 2.31 -19.75 -5.35
C GLN A 60 3.18 -20.03 -6.58
N ASP A 61 2.81 -21.05 -7.35
CA ASP A 61 3.51 -21.40 -8.56
C ASP A 61 3.44 -20.26 -9.59
N ARG A 62 2.25 -19.90 -10.05
CA ARG A 62 1.98 -18.88 -11.08
C ARG A 62 0.69 -18.15 -10.81
N PHE A 63 0.55 -16.96 -11.42
CA PHE A 63 -0.73 -16.26 -11.53
C PHE A 63 -0.85 -15.55 -12.87
N ALA A 64 -2.08 -15.27 -13.29
CA ALA A 64 -2.36 -14.42 -14.44
C ALA A 64 -2.88 -13.06 -13.98
N ARG A 65 -2.36 -11.97 -14.58
CA ARG A 65 -2.87 -10.61 -14.36
C ARG A 65 -2.88 -9.86 -15.68
N SER A 66 -3.99 -9.24 -16.04
CA SER A 66 -4.18 -8.58 -17.33
C SER A 66 -3.83 -9.49 -18.52
N GLY A 67 -4.17 -10.78 -18.44
CA GLY A 67 -3.88 -11.77 -19.48
C GLY A 67 -2.40 -12.17 -19.62
N ARG A 68 -1.53 -11.74 -18.69
CA ARG A 68 -0.12 -12.16 -18.64
C ARG A 68 0.09 -13.15 -17.51
N GLU A 69 0.84 -14.21 -17.79
CA GLU A 69 1.28 -15.17 -16.78
C GLU A 69 2.55 -14.66 -16.09
N HIS A 70 2.59 -14.81 -14.77
CA HIS A 70 3.72 -14.47 -13.91
C HIS A 70 4.20 -15.73 -13.18
N ALA A 71 5.44 -16.10 -13.39
CA ALA A 71 6.09 -17.24 -12.78
C ALA A 71 6.57 -16.88 -11.36
N MET A 72 5.71 -17.07 -10.36
CA MET A 72 5.95 -16.54 -9.02
C MET A 72 6.96 -17.36 -8.23
N PHE A 73 6.90 -18.69 -8.34
CA PHE A 73 7.86 -19.57 -7.66
C PHE A 73 9.28 -19.39 -8.19
N GLU A 74 9.45 -19.32 -9.51
CA GLU A 74 10.76 -19.07 -10.15
C GLU A 74 11.34 -17.73 -9.69
N LYS A 75 10.48 -16.70 -9.54
CA LYS A 75 10.87 -15.41 -8.99
C LYS A 75 11.39 -15.53 -7.55
N MET A 76 10.79 -16.40 -6.71
CA MET A 76 11.29 -16.66 -5.34
C MET A 76 12.62 -17.37 -5.33
N VAL A 77 12.83 -18.31 -6.24
CA VAL A 77 14.13 -19.00 -6.38
C VAL A 77 15.23 -18.00 -6.78
N GLU A 78 14.95 -17.12 -7.74
CA GLU A 78 15.86 -16.05 -8.17
C GLU A 78 16.13 -15.04 -7.05
N ALA A 79 15.13 -14.69 -6.26
CA ALA A 79 15.25 -13.83 -5.08
C ALA A 79 16.04 -14.46 -3.91
N GLY A 80 16.44 -15.73 -4.02
CA GLY A 80 17.24 -16.42 -3.01
C GLY A 80 16.43 -16.95 -1.82
N ALA A 81 15.12 -17.17 -1.95
CA ALA A 81 14.31 -17.80 -0.93
C ALA A 81 14.83 -19.21 -0.58
N ARG A 82 15.12 -19.47 0.69
CA ARG A 82 15.74 -20.72 1.15
C ARG A 82 14.81 -21.92 1.07
N SER A 83 13.58 -21.72 1.49
CA SER A 83 12.50 -22.72 1.50
C SER A 83 11.17 -22.05 1.28
N CYS A 84 10.32 -22.66 0.46
CA CYS A 84 9.00 -22.17 0.14
C CYS A 84 7.92 -23.17 0.50
N VAL A 85 6.77 -22.67 0.94
CA VAL A 85 5.49 -23.37 0.83
C VAL A 85 4.82 -22.84 -0.44
N VAL A 86 4.53 -23.72 -1.38
CA VAL A 86 4.07 -23.37 -2.72
C VAL A 86 2.62 -23.78 -2.92
N VAL A 87 1.74 -22.81 -3.17
CA VAL A 87 0.37 -23.06 -3.59
C VAL A 87 0.38 -23.45 -5.07
N ASP A 88 -0.14 -24.62 -5.40
CA ASP A 88 -0.30 -25.10 -6.77
C ASP A 88 -1.63 -24.60 -7.35
N THR A 89 -1.55 -23.73 -8.36
CA THR A 89 -2.72 -23.22 -9.09
C THR A 89 -3.10 -24.10 -10.28
N GLY A 90 -2.50 -25.28 -10.39
CA GLY A 90 -2.72 -26.25 -11.47
C GLY A 90 -1.67 -26.25 -12.55
N ALA A 91 -0.58 -25.50 -12.40
CA ALA A 91 0.51 -25.48 -13.36
C ALA A 91 1.41 -26.72 -13.26
N GLY A 92 1.40 -27.43 -12.12
CA GLY A 92 2.15 -28.67 -11.93
C GLY A 92 3.66 -28.49 -12.06
N ILE A 93 4.19 -27.35 -11.63
CA ILE A 93 5.64 -27.09 -11.71
C ILE A 93 6.42 -27.90 -10.66
N PRO A 94 7.63 -28.36 -10.98
CA PRO A 94 8.46 -29.03 -9.98
C PRO A 94 8.96 -28.01 -8.94
N ILE A 95 8.83 -28.34 -7.67
CA ILE A 95 9.41 -27.58 -6.55
C ILE A 95 10.71 -28.26 -6.08
N ARG A 96 11.56 -27.53 -5.34
CA ARG A 96 12.86 -28.02 -4.84
C ARG A 96 12.65 -29.00 -3.67
N ASP A 97 13.60 -29.85 -3.37
CA ASP A 97 13.58 -30.78 -2.22
C ASP A 97 13.46 -30.04 -0.86
N THR A 98 13.82 -28.76 -0.82
CA THR A 98 13.69 -27.89 0.36
C THR A 98 12.32 -27.25 0.49
N ASP A 99 11.47 -27.37 -0.52
CA ASP A 99 10.16 -26.75 -0.57
C ASP A 99 9.05 -27.75 -0.23
N VAL A 100 7.88 -27.23 0.13
CA VAL A 100 6.72 -28.05 0.50
C VAL A 100 5.50 -27.58 -0.29
N ALA A 101 4.75 -28.50 -0.87
CA ALA A 101 3.47 -28.15 -1.48
C ALA A 101 2.46 -27.69 -0.42
N TRP A 102 1.63 -26.71 -0.73
CA TRP A 102 0.63 -26.17 0.19
C TRP A 102 -0.26 -27.24 0.82
N ASN A 103 -0.75 -28.19 0.00
CA ASN A 103 -1.63 -29.26 0.46
C ASN A 103 -0.92 -30.24 1.41
N ASP A 104 0.38 -30.46 1.25
CA ASP A 104 1.18 -31.30 2.15
C ASP A 104 1.58 -30.53 3.43
N PHE A 105 1.66 -29.20 3.34
CA PHE A 105 1.89 -28.33 4.49
C PHE A 105 0.68 -28.25 5.42
N LEU A 106 -0.53 -28.28 4.87
CA LEU A 106 -1.78 -28.29 5.62
C LEU A 106 -1.99 -29.65 6.28
N ALA A 107 -1.46 -29.83 7.48
CA ALA A 107 -1.68 -31.05 8.24
C ALA A 107 -3.09 -31.11 8.82
N ASP A 108 -3.65 -32.33 8.91
CA ASP A 108 -4.90 -32.60 9.67
C ASP A 108 -4.58 -32.58 11.18
N ALA A 109 -4.33 -31.36 11.70
CA ALA A 109 -3.65 -31.13 12.97
C ALA A 109 -4.60 -31.05 14.19
N GLY A 110 -5.86 -31.40 14.06
CA GLY A 110 -6.81 -31.33 15.16
C GLY A 110 -7.07 -29.88 15.63
N ARG A 111 -7.39 -29.70 16.93
CA ARG A 111 -7.68 -28.38 17.47
C ARG A 111 -6.40 -27.56 17.63
N PHE A 112 -6.34 -26.41 16.95
CA PHE A 112 -5.29 -25.42 17.10
C PHE A 112 -5.67 -24.39 18.18
N GLU A 113 -4.72 -24.04 19.06
CA GLU A 113 -4.89 -22.98 20.05
C GLU A 113 -3.96 -21.82 19.68
N PRO A 114 -4.48 -20.61 19.42
CA PRO A 114 -3.66 -19.44 19.12
C PRO A 114 -2.71 -19.11 20.27
N ILE A 115 -1.50 -18.69 19.94
CA ILE A 115 -0.49 -18.27 20.92
C ILE A 115 -0.82 -16.83 21.37
N PRO A 116 -1.08 -16.60 22.68
CA PRO A 116 -1.28 -15.23 23.18
C PRO A 116 0.00 -14.40 23.02
N CYS A 117 -0.12 -13.22 22.42
CA CYS A 117 0.96 -12.27 22.22
C CYS A 117 0.75 -10.98 23.00
N ALA A 118 1.85 -10.29 23.36
CA ALA A 118 1.77 -8.95 23.93
C ALA A 118 1.20 -7.96 22.87
N PRO A 119 0.42 -6.95 23.28
CA PRO A 119 -0.10 -5.93 22.33
C PRO A 119 1.00 -5.23 21.52
N SER A 120 2.19 -5.05 22.11
CA SER A 120 3.37 -4.49 21.43
C SER A 120 4.19 -5.51 20.65
N GLY A 121 3.82 -6.80 20.65
CA GLY A 121 4.47 -7.82 19.82
C GLY A 121 4.25 -7.57 18.34
N HIS A 122 5.22 -7.95 17.51
CA HIS A 122 5.11 -7.76 16.06
C HIS A 122 4.09 -8.71 15.46
N VAL A 123 3.24 -8.20 14.60
CA VAL A 123 2.27 -8.96 13.82
C VAL A 123 2.66 -9.04 12.35
N ASN A 124 3.26 -7.97 11.83
CA ASN A 124 3.63 -7.87 10.43
C ASN A 124 4.86 -6.96 10.26
N ILE A 125 5.61 -7.14 9.19
CA ILE A 125 6.64 -6.22 8.72
C ILE A 125 6.29 -5.83 7.30
N LEU A 126 6.13 -4.53 7.08
CA LEU A 126 5.92 -3.91 5.77
C LEU A 126 7.13 -3.07 5.39
N PHE A 127 7.16 -2.63 4.15
CA PHE A 127 8.24 -1.81 3.64
C PHE A 127 7.70 -0.52 3.04
N SER A 128 8.43 0.56 3.21
CA SER A 128 8.23 1.81 2.46
C SER A 128 9.54 2.24 1.82
N SER A 129 9.46 3.06 0.76
CA SER A 129 10.64 3.65 0.15
C SER A 129 11.36 4.56 1.16
N GLY A 130 12.67 4.42 1.27
CA GLY A 130 13.50 5.38 2.00
C GLY A 130 13.92 6.53 1.07
N THR A 131 14.17 7.71 1.64
CA THR A 131 14.71 8.86 0.90
C THR A 131 16.09 8.59 0.29
N THR A 132 16.79 7.58 0.79
CA THR A 132 18.11 7.12 0.29
C THR A 132 18.02 6.05 -0.81
N GLY A 133 16.81 5.63 -1.22
CA GLY A 133 16.59 4.55 -2.18
C GLY A 133 16.58 3.14 -1.57
N GLU A 134 17.02 2.96 -0.32
CA GLU A 134 16.91 1.67 0.38
C GLU A 134 15.56 1.57 1.10
N PRO A 135 14.87 0.40 1.07
CA PRO A 135 13.60 0.24 1.72
C PRO A 135 13.71 0.33 3.25
N LYS A 136 12.75 0.99 3.89
CA LYS A 136 12.58 0.98 5.34
C LYS A 136 11.68 -0.20 5.73
N ALA A 137 12.15 -1.10 6.59
CA ALA A 137 11.36 -2.19 7.13
C ALA A 137 10.65 -1.73 8.43
N ILE A 138 9.34 -1.74 8.42
CA ILE A 138 8.46 -1.14 9.43
C ILE A 138 7.66 -2.25 10.12
N PRO A 139 8.00 -2.62 11.36
CA PRO A 139 7.21 -3.56 12.13
C PRO A 139 5.86 -2.95 12.55
N TRP A 140 4.79 -3.71 12.30
CA TRP A 140 3.47 -3.47 12.86
C TRP A 140 3.27 -4.33 14.10
N THR A 141 2.63 -3.77 15.11
CA THR A 141 2.28 -4.47 16.35
C THR A 141 0.83 -4.96 16.31
N HIS A 142 0.42 -5.75 17.28
CA HIS A 142 -0.99 -6.12 17.45
C HIS A 142 -1.89 -4.90 17.70
N LEU A 143 -1.36 -3.80 18.25
CA LEU A 143 -2.10 -2.53 18.35
C LEU A 143 -2.37 -1.92 16.98
N THR A 144 -1.47 -2.08 16.02
CA THR A 144 -1.68 -1.62 14.64
C THR A 144 -2.83 -2.36 13.96
N ALA A 145 -2.99 -3.66 14.23
CA ALA A 145 -4.14 -4.44 13.76
C ALA A 145 -5.48 -3.89 14.32
N ILE A 146 -5.49 -3.54 15.62
CA ILE A 146 -6.65 -2.92 16.26
C ILE A 146 -6.93 -1.52 15.66
N LYS A 147 -5.89 -0.72 15.41
CA LYS A 147 -6.01 0.58 14.76
C LYS A 147 -6.64 0.46 13.37
N SER A 148 -6.21 -0.51 12.56
CA SER A 148 -6.80 -0.77 11.24
C SER A 148 -8.29 -1.10 11.34
N ALA A 149 -8.69 -1.91 12.34
CA ALA A 149 -10.09 -2.23 12.59
C ALA A 149 -10.89 -1.01 13.05
N MET A 150 -10.31 -0.15 13.91
CA MET A 150 -10.93 1.11 14.34
C MET A 150 -11.16 2.06 13.16
N ASP A 151 -10.19 2.23 12.28
CA ASP A 151 -10.34 3.05 11.07
C ASP A 151 -11.46 2.50 10.18
N GLY A 152 -11.50 1.18 10.00
CA GLY A 152 -12.58 0.51 9.27
C GLY A 152 -13.96 0.79 9.89
N HIS A 153 -14.08 0.68 11.21
CA HIS A 153 -15.35 0.89 11.90
C HIS A 153 -15.79 2.37 11.94
N PHE A 154 -14.91 3.26 12.40
CA PHE A 154 -15.29 4.64 12.68
C PHE A 154 -15.26 5.57 11.46
N HIS A 155 -14.44 5.29 10.46
CA HIS A 155 -14.32 6.13 9.27
C HIS A 155 -14.97 5.51 8.04
N HIS A 156 -14.90 4.21 7.88
CA HIS A 156 -15.50 3.47 6.76
C HIS A 156 -16.83 2.82 7.12
N ASP A 157 -17.28 2.96 8.39
CA ASP A 157 -18.57 2.41 8.86
C ASP A 157 -18.73 0.90 8.55
N ILE A 158 -17.63 0.14 8.67
CA ILE A 158 -17.63 -1.31 8.37
C ILE A 158 -18.33 -2.07 9.51
N HIS A 159 -19.31 -2.89 9.13
CA HIS A 159 -20.17 -3.68 10.01
C HIS A 159 -20.21 -5.16 9.60
N PRO A 160 -20.74 -6.08 10.45
CA PRO A 160 -20.76 -7.52 10.16
C PRO A 160 -21.52 -7.93 8.89
N ASP A 161 -22.47 -7.11 8.45
CA ASP A 161 -23.26 -7.39 7.24
C ASP A 161 -22.58 -6.91 5.94
N ASP A 162 -21.40 -6.30 6.05
CA ASP A 162 -20.69 -5.78 4.90
C ASP A 162 -19.85 -6.85 4.19
N VAL A 163 -19.72 -6.64 2.87
CA VAL A 163 -18.70 -7.26 2.05
C VAL A 163 -17.74 -6.17 1.59
N VAL A 164 -16.51 -6.23 2.06
CA VAL A 164 -15.49 -5.20 1.86
C VAL A 164 -14.48 -5.67 0.82
N ALA A 165 -14.28 -4.90 -0.23
CA ALA A 165 -13.25 -5.17 -1.23
C ALA A 165 -12.33 -3.97 -1.44
N TRP A 166 -11.04 -4.25 -1.62
CA TRP A 166 -10.04 -3.29 -2.02
C TRP A 166 -9.01 -3.99 -2.91
N PRO A 167 -8.87 -3.61 -4.18
CA PRO A 167 -7.83 -4.19 -5.04
C PRO A 167 -6.45 -3.75 -4.52
N THR A 168 -5.81 -4.62 -3.78
CA THR A 168 -4.54 -4.37 -3.11
C THR A 168 -3.71 -5.65 -3.03
N ASN A 169 -2.56 -5.58 -2.39
CA ASN A 169 -1.65 -6.70 -2.15
C ASN A 169 -1.12 -6.63 -0.71
N LEU A 170 -0.72 -7.78 -0.15
CA LEU A 170 -0.17 -7.84 1.22
C LEU A 170 1.07 -6.99 1.43
N GLY A 171 1.87 -6.75 0.40
CA GLY A 171 3.06 -5.90 0.47
C GLY A 171 2.79 -4.40 0.59
N TRP A 172 1.54 -3.97 0.46
CA TRP A 172 1.09 -2.60 0.66
C TRP A 172 0.29 -2.45 1.96
N MET A 173 0.31 -1.28 2.55
CA MET A 173 -0.38 -0.99 3.82
C MET A 173 -1.85 -1.45 3.82
N LEU A 174 -2.56 -1.23 2.71
CA LEU A 174 -3.98 -1.58 2.58
C LEU A 174 -4.25 -3.08 2.52
N GLY A 175 -3.27 -3.93 2.21
CA GLY A 175 -3.44 -5.39 2.23
C GLY A 175 -3.73 -5.92 3.65
N PRO A 176 -2.80 -5.81 4.60
CA PRO A 176 -3.05 -6.16 6.00
C PRO A 176 -4.17 -5.32 6.63
N TRP A 177 -4.29 -4.05 6.27
CA TRP A 177 -5.38 -3.20 6.72
C TRP A 177 -6.75 -3.81 6.36
N LEU A 178 -6.94 -4.26 5.12
CA LEU A 178 -8.18 -4.89 4.67
C LEU A 178 -8.51 -6.15 5.48
N ILE A 179 -7.51 -6.99 5.80
CA ILE A 179 -7.70 -8.18 6.64
C ILE A 179 -8.26 -7.77 8.00
N PHE A 180 -7.59 -6.86 8.69
CA PHE A 180 -7.96 -6.48 10.05
C PHE A 180 -9.24 -5.63 10.09
N ALA A 181 -9.38 -4.66 9.18
CA ALA A 181 -10.56 -3.80 9.09
C ALA A 181 -11.84 -4.59 8.79
N SER A 182 -11.76 -5.62 7.96
CA SER A 182 -12.91 -6.47 7.67
C SER A 182 -13.17 -7.47 8.78
N LEU A 183 -12.19 -8.34 9.08
CA LEU A 183 -12.45 -9.52 9.90
C LEU A 183 -12.64 -9.22 11.39
N ILE A 184 -11.96 -8.21 11.96
CA ILE A 184 -12.17 -7.81 13.35
C ILE A 184 -13.56 -7.18 13.52
N ASN A 185 -14.07 -6.48 12.51
CA ASN A 185 -15.44 -5.92 12.52
C ASN A 185 -16.51 -6.95 12.11
N GLY A 186 -16.12 -8.21 11.85
CA GLY A 186 -17.06 -9.29 11.52
C GLY A 186 -17.55 -9.27 10.08
N ALA A 187 -17.00 -8.41 9.22
CA ALA A 187 -17.36 -8.29 7.82
C ALA A 187 -16.72 -9.38 6.96
N THR A 188 -17.24 -9.57 5.76
CA THR A 188 -16.69 -10.46 4.75
C THR A 188 -15.68 -9.72 3.88
N MET A 189 -14.58 -10.39 3.50
CA MET A 189 -13.62 -9.86 2.53
C MET A 189 -13.97 -10.33 1.12
N GLY A 190 -14.11 -9.40 0.17
CA GLY A 190 -14.12 -9.68 -1.26
C GLY A 190 -12.69 -9.62 -1.80
N LEU A 191 -12.20 -10.70 -2.39
CA LEU A 191 -10.85 -10.79 -2.96
C LEU A 191 -10.94 -10.92 -4.49
N TYR A 192 -10.13 -10.12 -5.17
CA TYR A 192 -10.03 -10.12 -6.64
C TYR A 192 -8.55 -10.16 -7.03
N ASP A 193 -8.14 -11.15 -7.78
CA ASP A 193 -6.74 -11.46 -8.08
C ASP A 193 -6.26 -11.03 -9.47
N ASP A 194 -7.11 -10.34 -10.26
CA ASP A 194 -6.74 -9.77 -11.56
C ASP A 194 -6.72 -8.23 -11.49
N ALA A 195 -6.49 -7.57 -12.63
CA ALA A 195 -6.45 -6.12 -12.73
C ALA A 195 -7.83 -5.49 -12.52
N ALA A 196 -7.93 -4.54 -11.62
CA ALA A 196 -9.19 -3.89 -11.24
C ALA A 196 -9.66 -2.82 -12.25
N THR A 197 -8.95 -2.59 -13.34
CA THR A 197 -9.27 -1.52 -14.32
C THR A 197 -10.30 -1.91 -15.38
N GLY A 198 -10.66 -3.18 -15.46
CA GLY A 198 -11.50 -3.75 -16.52
C GLY A 198 -12.91 -4.14 -16.05
N ARG A 199 -13.74 -4.55 -17.02
CA ARG A 199 -15.14 -4.98 -16.81
C ARG A 199 -15.27 -6.14 -15.81
N GLY A 200 -14.29 -7.07 -15.80
CA GLY A 200 -14.30 -8.21 -14.87
C GLY A 200 -14.35 -7.80 -13.41
N PHE A 201 -13.66 -6.72 -13.04
CA PHE A 201 -13.73 -6.17 -11.70
C PHE A 201 -15.10 -5.54 -11.38
N ILE A 202 -15.68 -4.81 -12.32
CA ILE A 202 -17.02 -4.22 -12.18
C ILE A 202 -18.08 -5.30 -11.98
N ASP A 203 -17.98 -6.39 -12.74
CA ASP A 203 -18.86 -7.55 -12.60
C ASP A 203 -18.63 -8.27 -11.26
N PHE A 204 -17.39 -8.42 -10.80
CA PHE A 204 -17.07 -8.96 -9.47
C PHE A 204 -17.72 -8.14 -8.35
N VAL A 205 -17.64 -6.80 -8.41
CA VAL A 205 -18.27 -5.93 -7.39
C VAL A 205 -19.77 -6.23 -7.27
N ARG A 206 -20.44 -6.43 -8.40
CA ARG A 206 -21.87 -6.76 -8.45
C ARG A 206 -22.14 -8.20 -7.96
N GLU A 207 -21.37 -9.19 -8.44
CA GLU A 207 -21.64 -10.61 -8.22
C GLU A 207 -21.27 -11.08 -6.82
N ALA A 208 -20.29 -10.42 -6.20
CA ALA A 208 -19.90 -10.65 -4.82
C ALA A 208 -20.65 -9.77 -3.80
N ASP A 209 -21.66 -9.01 -4.26
CA ASP A 209 -22.46 -8.10 -3.41
C ASP A 209 -21.58 -7.16 -2.55
N ILE A 210 -20.52 -6.58 -3.15
CA ILE A 210 -19.59 -5.68 -2.44
C ILE A 210 -20.34 -4.44 -1.95
N THR A 211 -20.38 -4.22 -0.65
CA THR A 211 -21.08 -3.07 -0.02
C THR A 211 -20.15 -1.91 0.28
N VAL A 212 -18.88 -2.20 0.57
CA VAL A 212 -17.83 -1.19 0.80
C VAL A 212 -16.69 -1.45 -0.19
N LEU A 213 -16.46 -0.52 -1.10
CA LEU A 213 -15.48 -0.65 -2.17
C LEU A 213 -14.38 0.39 -2.04
N GLY A 214 -13.14 -0.07 -1.85
CA GLY A 214 -11.96 0.76 -1.92
C GLY A 214 -11.26 0.71 -3.28
N PHE A 215 -10.53 1.78 -3.63
CA PHE A 215 -9.72 1.89 -4.84
C PHE A 215 -8.60 2.92 -4.69
N VAL A 216 -7.79 3.07 -5.71
CA VAL A 216 -6.82 4.15 -5.86
C VAL A 216 -7.27 5.08 -7.00
N PRO A 217 -6.93 6.39 -6.97
CA PRO A 217 -7.35 7.36 -7.98
C PRO A 217 -7.07 6.96 -9.43
N SER A 218 -5.93 6.36 -9.71
CA SER A 218 -5.58 5.89 -11.06
C SER A 218 -6.53 4.82 -11.60
N ILE A 219 -7.13 4.00 -10.75
CA ILE A 219 -8.17 3.03 -11.15
C ILE A 219 -9.45 3.78 -11.59
N VAL A 220 -9.87 4.82 -10.86
CA VAL A 220 -11.04 5.63 -11.21
C VAL A 220 -10.85 6.32 -12.57
N ALA A 221 -9.67 6.92 -12.77
CA ALA A 221 -9.31 7.53 -14.05
C ALA A 221 -9.37 6.51 -15.21
N ALA A 222 -8.89 5.28 -14.98
CA ALA A 222 -8.99 4.20 -15.98
C ALA A 222 -10.44 3.76 -16.23
N TRP A 223 -11.28 3.64 -15.20
CA TRP A 223 -12.70 3.33 -15.34
C TRP A 223 -13.43 4.38 -16.17
N ARG A 224 -13.19 5.67 -15.89
CA ARG A 224 -13.77 6.79 -16.62
C ARG A 224 -13.33 6.80 -18.08
N ALA A 225 -12.04 6.63 -18.33
CA ALA A 225 -11.49 6.60 -19.69
C ALA A 225 -12.05 5.43 -20.54
N ASN A 226 -12.36 4.30 -19.90
CA ASN A 226 -12.87 3.10 -20.55
C ASN A 226 -14.40 2.98 -20.55
N GLY A 227 -15.13 3.90 -19.87
CA GLY A 227 -16.59 3.87 -19.78
C GLY A 227 -17.16 2.62 -19.10
N VAL A 228 -16.43 2.01 -18.16
CA VAL A 228 -16.80 0.69 -17.62
C VAL A 228 -17.92 0.75 -16.58
N LEU A 229 -18.31 1.93 -16.08
CA LEU A 229 -19.39 2.09 -15.10
C LEU A 229 -20.76 2.31 -15.70
N ASP A 230 -20.91 2.53 -17.00
CA ASP A 230 -22.18 2.89 -17.63
C ASP A 230 -23.32 1.91 -17.34
N ASP A 231 -23.01 0.62 -17.14
CA ASP A 231 -23.95 -0.45 -16.79
C ASP A 231 -23.57 -1.18 -15.49
N ALA A 232 -22.84 -0.57 -14.59
CA ALA A 232 -22.27 -1.23 -13.41
C ALA A 232 -23.34 -1.77 -12.43
N ASN A 233 -24.48 -1.06 -12.29
CA ASN A 233 -25.56 -1.41 -11.37
C ASN A 233 -25.06 -1.69 -9.94
N TRP A 234 -24.43 -0.70 -9.33
CA TRP A 234 -23.85 -0.79 -7.99
C TRP A 234 -24.81 -0.31 -6.88
N ALA A 235 -26.12 -0.53 -7.04
CA ALA A 235 -27.12 -0.09 -6.07
C ALA A 235 -26.94 -0.68 -4.66
N HIS A 236 -26.18 -1.77 -4.51
CA HIS A 236 -25.82 -2.40 -3.24
C HIS A 236 -24.56 -1.80 -2.60
N VAL A 237 -23.73 -1.09 -3.37
CA VAL A 237 -22.56 -0.38 -2.83
C VAL A 237 -23.05 0.81 -2.02
N ARG A 238 -22.76 0.84 -0.73
CA ARG A 238 -23.17 1.90 0.19
C ARG A 238 -22.06 2.90 0.50
N LEU A 239 -20.80 2.50 0.28
CA LEU A 239 -19.64 3.31 0.56
C LEU A 239 -18.52 3.03 -0.45
N LEU A 240 -17.93 4.11 -0.92
CA LEU A 240 -16.68 4.10 -1.67
C LEU A 240 -15.55 4.63 -0.80
N SER A 241 -14.33 4.18 -1.00
CA SER A 241 -13.17 4.72 -0.31
C SER A 241 -11.96 4.82 -1.22
N SER A 242 -11.09 5.78 -0.96
CA SER A 242 -9.91 6.03 -1.76
C SER A 242 -8.68 6.33 -0.90
N SER A 243 -7.56 5.80 -1.33
CA SER A 243 -6.26 6.06 -0.71
C SER A 243 -5.12 5.88 -1.71
N GLY A 244 -3.94 6.30 -1.32
CA GLY A 244 -2.68 5.96 -2.01
C GLY A 244 -2.18 7.03 -2.97
N GLU A 245 -3.02 7.86 -3.56
CA GLU A 245 -2.66 8.92 -4.51
C GLU A 245 -3.47 10.18 -4.25
N ALA A 246 -3.10 11.28 -4.91
CA ALA A 246 -3.91 12.50 -4.95
C ALA A 246 -5.13 12.29 -5.86
N SER A 247 -6.31 12.63 -5.35
CA SER A 247 -7.58 12.46 -6.04
C SER A 247 -7.88 13.61 -7.00
N ASP A 248 -8.48 13.28 -8.14
CA ASP A 248 -9.04 14.27 -9.07
C ASP A 248 -10.51 14.51 -8.70
N PRO A 249 -10.93 15.76 -8.41
CA PRO A 249 -12.31 16.07 -8.01
C PRO A 249 -13.35 15.67 -9.06
N ASP A 250 -13.04 15.82 -10.35
CA ASP A 250 -13.98 15.50 -11.45
C ASP A 250 -14.14 13.98 -11.64
N ASP A 251 -13.07 13.21 -11.49
CA ASP A 251 -13.12 11.75 -11.51
C ASP A 251 -13.94 11.22 -10.33
N TYR A 252 -13.81 11.86 -9.17
CA TYR A 252 -14.55 11.46 -7.98
C TYR A 252 -16.03 11.87 -8.03
N ALA A 253 -16.34 13.04 -8.53
CA ALA A 253 -17.74 13.41 -8.80
C ALA A 253 -18.39 12.44 -9.82
N TRP A 254 -17.62 12.00 -10.82
CA TRP A 254 -18.07 11.02 -11.80
C TRP A 254 -18.35 9.64 -11.18
N VAL A 255 -17.40 9.08 -10.39
CA VAL A 255 -17.60 7.75 -9.78
C VAL A 255 -18.72 7.77 -8.75
N MET A 256 -18.84 8.83 -7.93
CA MET A 256 -19.94 9.01 -6.99
C MET A 256 -21.30 9.03 -7.71
N GLY A 257 -21.38 9.77 -8.83
CA GLY A 257 -22.59 9.83 -9.66
C GLY A 257 -22.93 8.48 -10.28
N GLY A 258 -21.93 7.79 -10.84
CA GLY A 258 -22.07 6.45 -11.44
C GLY A 258 -22.49 5.38 -10.44
N ALA A 259 -22.12 5.53 -9.18
CA ALA A 259 -22.53 4.66 -8.05
C ALA A 259 -23.86 5.09 -7.42
N GLY A 260 -24.62 6.01 -8.03
CA GLY A 260 -25.91 6.43 -7.49
C GLY A 260 -25.86 7.46 -6.36
N GLY A 261 -24.82 8.25 -6.26
CA GLY A 261 -24.60 9.27 -5.23
C GLY A 261 -23.96 8.74 -3.95
N VAL A 262 -23.29 7.60 -4.03
CA VAL A 262 -22.56 6.98 -2.90
C VAL A 262 -21.34 7.84 -2.53
N PRO A 263 -21.12 8.13 -1.22
CA PRO A 263 -19.99 8.95 -0.79
C PRO A 263 -18.65 8.22 -0.98
N VAL A 264 -17.60 8.97 -1.29
CA VAL A 264 -16.21 8.51 -1.22
C VAL A 264 -15.58 8.99 0.09
N ILE A 265 -15.10 8.06 0.90
CA ILE A 265 -14.25 8.35 2.05
C ILE A 265 -12.80 8.45 1.57
N GLU A 266 -12.29 9.66 1.50
CA GLU A 266 -10.85 9.90 1.31
C GLU A 266 -10.10 9.46 2.56
N TYR A 267 -9.00 8.70 2.38
CA TYR A 267 -8.26 8.07 3.46
C TYR A 267 -6.76 8.25 3.23
N CYS A 268 -6.14 9.19 3.93
CA CYS A 268 -4.70 9.48 3.84
C CYS A 268 -3.95 8.89 5.01
N GLY A 269 -2.88 8.15 4.70
CA GLY A 269 -2.09 7.47 5.70
C GLY A 269 -0.80 6.87 5.16
N GLY A 270 -0.21 5.99 5.94
CA GLY A 270 1.05 5.35 5.56
C GLY A 270 1.35 4.10 6.36
N THR A 271 2.31 3.35 5.86
CA THR A 271 2.80 2.12 6.48
C THR A 271 3.27 2.35 7.92
N GLU A 272 3.96 3.44 8.17
CA GLU A 272 4.50 3.86 9.47
C GLU A 272 3.45 4.38 10.45
N ILE A 273 2.21 4.59 9.98
CA ILE A 273 1.06 5.01 10.79
C ILE A 273 0.15 3.81 11.09
N GLY A 274 0.27 2.75 10.31
CA GLY A 274 -0.55 1.56 10.44
C GLY A 274 -2.01 1.78 10.05
N GLY A 275 -2.24 2.70 9.13
CA GLY A 275 -3.56 3.15 8.69
C GLY A 275 -3.53 4.61 8.29
N GLY A 276 -4.67 5.29 8.46
CA GLY A 276 -4.79 6.72 8.18
C GLY A 276 -4.37 7.63 9.33
N TYR A 277 -4.15 8.90 9.00
CA TYR A 277 -4.01 9.97 9.96
C TYR A 277 -5.09 11.07 9.74
N ILE A 278 -5.65 11.14 8.53
CA ILE A 278 -6.78 12.00 8.18
C ILE A 278 -7.69 11.28 7.19
N ALA A 279 -9.00 11.47 7.33
CA ALA A 279 -9.98 10.80 6.47
C ALA A 279 -11.31 11.56 6.36
N GLY A 280 -12.17 11.07 5.47
CA GLY A 280 -13.60 11.33 5.51
C GLY A 280 -14.32 10.52 6.60
N THR A 281 -15.59 10.77 6.78
CA THR A 281 -16.51 9.94 7.57
C THR A 281 -17.91 9.98 6.96
N VAL A 282 -18.73 8.98 7.25
CA VAL A 282 -20.15 8.96 6.84
C VAL A 282 -21.01 10.01 7.57
N LEU A 283 -20.46 10.71 8.56
CA LEU A 283 -21.15 11.75 9.33
C LEU A 283 -21.07 13.14 8.71
N HIS A 284 -20.23 13.30 7.68
CA HIS A 284 -20.00 14.57 6.99
C HIS A 284 -20.31 14.42 5.50
N ASP A 285 -20.62 15.52 4.84
CA ASP A 285 -20.77 15.56 3.39
C ASP A 285 -19.43 15.20 2.72
N ALA A 286 -19.47 14.23 1.81
CA ALA A 286 -18.31 13.85 1.02
C ALA A 286 -18.12 14.86 -0.11
N ILE A 287 -17.16 15.76 0.03
CA ILE A 287 -16.71 16.66 -1.03
C ILE A 287 -15.56 15.98 -1.75
N PRO A 288 -15.62 15.81 -3.09
CA PRO A 288 -14.56 15.16 -3.85
C PRO A 288 -13.16 15.72 -3.53
N ALA A 289 -12.18 14.81 -3.38
CA ALA A 289 -10.78 15.12 -3.12
C ALA A 289 -10.53 15.92 -1.81
N THR A 290 -11.37 15.72 -0.78
CA THR A 290 -11.17 16.34 0.53
C THR A 290 -11.32 15.34 1.68
N PHE A 291 -10.64 15.63 2.78
CA PHE A 291 -10.75 14.92 4.05
C PHE A 291 -11.53 15.78 5.04
N THR A 292 -12.27 15.17 5.95
CA THR A 292 -13.13 15.92 6.87
C THR A 292 -12.54 16.06 8.27
N THR A 293 -11.75 15.07 8.72
CA THR A 293 -11.29 15.03 10.12
C THR A 293 -10.01 14.20 10.28
N PRO A 294 -9.16 14.54 11.25
CA PRO A 294 -8.15 13.61 11.74
C PRO A 294 -8.78 12.28 12.18
N ILE A 295 -8.05 11.19 11.99
CA ILE A 295 -8.51 9.87 12.42
C ILE A 295 -8.71 9.83 13.94
N LEU A 296 -9.78 9.16 14.39
CA LEU A 296 -10.04 9.02 15.82
C LEU A 296 -8.87 8.37 16.56
N GLY A 297 -8.47 8.99 17.67
CA GLY A 297 -7.31 8.56 18.46
C GLY A 297 -5.97 9.07 17.94
N LEU A 298 -5.99 10.07 17.04
CA LEU A 298 -4.81 10.73 16.50
C LEU A 298 -5.06 12.24 16.42
N ASP A 299 -4.03 13.05 16.68
CA ASP A 299 -4.06 14.50 16.52
C ASP A 299 -2.99 14.94 15.50
N VAL A 300 -3.21 16.08 14.85
CA VAL A 300 -2.34 16.61 13.81
C VAL A 300 -2.11 18.11 13.98
N ARG A 301 -0.99 18.61 13.44
CA ARG A 301 -0.70 20.05 13.32
C ARG A 301 -0.25 20.34 11.90
N ILE A 302 -0.75 21.42 11.32
CA ILE A 302 -0.22 21.98 10.08
C ILE A 302 0.67 23.16 10.47
N LEU A 303 1.93 23.14 10.04
CA LEU A 303 2.90 24.20 10.30
C LEU A 303 3.44 24.73 8.98
N ASP A 304 3.67 26.05 8.93
CA ASP A 304 4.37 26.69 7.83
C ASP A 304 5.89 26.44 7.87
N ASP A 305 6.63 26.99 6.90
CA ASP A 305 8.08 26.81 6.77
C ASP A 305 8.87 27.41 7.97
N ASP A 306 8.27 28.33 8.72
CA ASP A 306 8.85 28.90 9.93
C ASP A 306 8.46 28.12 11.22
N GLY A 307 7.68 27.05 11.08
CA GLY A 307 7.23 26.20 12.19
C GLY A 307 6.04 26.77 12.98
N HIS A 308 5.34 27.76 12.44
CA HIS A 308 4.16 28.32 13.09
C HIS A 308 2.87 27.62 12.62
N PRO A 309 1.83 27.52 13.50
CA PRO A 309 0.53 27.00 13.12
C PRO A 309 -0.05 27.74 11.90
N SER A 310 -0.48 27.00 10.90
CA SER A 310 -0.96 27.52 9.62
C SER A 310 -2.13 26.66 9.10
N ASP A 311 -2.93 27.23 8.20
CA ASP A 311 -3.91 26.47 7.42
C ASP A 311 -3.31 25.88 6.13
N ASN A 312 -2.03 26.17 5.82
CA ASN A 312 -1.32 25.61 4.67
C ASN A 312 0.14 25.36 5.05
N GLY A 313 0.61 24.13 4.91
CA GLY A 313 1.98 23.76 5.29
C GLY A 313 2.18 22.26 5.44
N GLU A 314 3.30 21.86 6.03
CA GLU A 314 3.58 20.46 6.35
C GLU A 314 2.69 19.98 7.50
N MET A 315 2.09 18.79 7.33
CA MET A 315 1.30 18.16 8.38
C MET A 315 2.15 17.25 9.24
N TYR A 316 2.11 17.52 10.55
CA TYR A 316 2.78 16.73 11.58
C TYR A 316 1.75 15.94 12.38
N ILE A 317 2.12 14.71 12.75
CA ILE A 317 1.34 13.86 13.63
C ILE A 317 1.74 14.16 15.09
N VAL A 318 0.75 14.25 15.98
CA VAL A 318 0.99 14.39 17.42
C VAL A 318 0.87 13.01 18.08
N PRO A 319 1.97 12.38 18.50
CA PRO A 319 1.92 11.11 19.23
C PRO A 319 1.33 11.29 20.65
N PRO A 320 0.82 10.20 21.27
CA PRO A 320 0.85 8.81 20.78
C PRO A 320 -0.38 8.44 19.93
N SER A 321 -0.23 7.41 19.08
CA SER A 321 -1.35 6.70 18.49
C SER A 321 -1.01 5.21 18.39
N MET A 322 -2.01 4.34 18.49
CA MET A 322 -1.82 2.87 18.51
C MET A 322 -1.16 2.31 17.26
N GLY A 323 -1.36 2.94 16.10
CA GLY A 323 -0.83 2.48 14.82
C GLY A 323 0.58 2.96 14.50
N LEU A 324 1.08 3.99 15.21
CA LEU A 324 2.39 4.56 14.92
C LEU A 324 3.50 3.55 15.12
N SER A 325 4.41 3.45 14.13
CA SER A 325 5.63 2.67 14.28
C SER A 325 6.46 3.20 15.45
N GLN A 326 7.06 2.28 16.20
CA GLN A 326 7.91 2.58 17.35
C GLN A 326 9.38 2.23 17.08
N GLU A 327 9.64 1.51 15.98
CA GLU A 327 10.98 1.12 15.57
C GLU A 327 11.04 0.92 14.04
N LEU A 328 12.24 0.86 13.52
CA LEU A 328 12.59 0.46 12.17
C LEU A 328 13.66 -0.63 12.25
N LEU A 329 13.60 -1.63 11.40
CA LEU A 329 14.66 -2.63 11.35
C LEU A 329 15.87 -2.04 10.62
N GLY A 330 17.01 -2.00 11.33
CA GLY A 330 18.28 -1.55 10.77
C GLY A 330 18.46 -0.03 10.63
N LEU A 331 17.49 0.77 11.07
CA LEU A 331 17.54 2.23 11.06
C LEU A 331 17.19 2.81 12.42
N ASP A 332 17.67 4.01 12.71
CA ASP A 332 17.28 4.77 13.89
C ASP A 332 15.90 5.42 13.64
N HIS A 333 14.89 4.94 14.35
CA HIS A 333 13.51 5.39 14.24
C HIS A 333 13.35 6.88 14.58
N ASP A 334 14.01 7.33 15.64
CA ASP A 334 13.87 8.72 16.11
C ASP A 334 14.55 9.68 15.14
N GLN A 335 15.69 9.29 14.59
CA GLN A 335 16.36 10.06 13.54
C GLN A 335 15.48 10.20 12.28
N VAL A 336 14.74 9.16 11.90
CA VAL A 336 13.91 9.19 10.69
C VAL A 336 12.66 10.07 10.86
N TYR A 337 12.02 10.06 12.04
CA TYR A 337 10.70 10.66 12.21
C TYR A 337 10.65 11.89 13.12
N TYR A 338 11.65 12.11 13.95
CA TYR A 338 11.66 13.19 14.94
C TYR A 338 12.82 14.17 14.77
N ASP A 339 13.88 13.82 14.02
CA ASP A 339 14.99 14.74 13.78
C ASP A 339 14.57 15.89 12.88
N GLY A 340 15.00 17.11 13.22
CA GLY A 340 14.71 18.33 12.46
C GLY A 340 13.21 18.71 12.39
N VAL A 341 12.34 18.19 13.28
CA VAL A 341 10.97 18.69 13.39
C VAL A 341 10.95 20.04 14.12
N PRO A 342 10.01 20.94 13.82
CA PRO A 342 9.87 22.22 14.54
C PRO A 342 9.61 22.01 16.04
N GLU A 343 10.10 22.97 16.86
CA GLU A 343 9.73 23.03 18.30
C GLU A 343 8.25 23.42 18.43
N ALA A 344 7.51 22.69 19.26
CA ALA A 344 6.10 22.93 19.54
C ALA A 344 5.77 22.64 21.02
N ASP A 345 4.57 23.02 21.45
CA ASP A 345 4.01 22.74 22.78
C ASP A 345 3.70 21.26 23.03
N VAL A 346 3.68 20.47 21.97
CA VAL A 346 3.44 19.02 21.96
C VAL A 346 4.52 18.31 21.13
N PRO A 347 4.82 17.03 21.39
CA PRO A 347 5.70 16.26 20.53
C PRO A 347 5.13 16.19 19.11
N LEU A 348 5.99 16.37 18.10
CA LEU A 348 5.63 16.28 16.70
C LEU A 348 6.39 15.13 16.05
N ARG A 349 5.70 14.41 15.15
CA ARG A 349 6.28 13.38 14.31
C ARG A 349 6.07 13.74 12.86
N ARG A 350 7.16 13.80 12.09
CA ARG A 350 7.10 14.09 10.66
C ARG A 350 6.47 12.93 9.90
N HIS A 351 5.56 13.27 8.96
CA HIS A 351 5.04 12.34 7.96
C HIS A 351 5.40 12.78 6.54
N GLY A 352 5.53 14.08 6.31
CA GLY A 352 6.01 14.66 5.06
C GLY A 352 4.90 14.91 4.03
N ASP A 353 3.65 15.04 4.43
CA ASP A 353 2.58 15.48 3.56
C ASP A 353 2.33 16.99 3.71
N HIS A 354 2.14 17.68 2.58
CA HIS A 354 1.71 19.06 2.54
C HIS A 354 0.18 19.12 2.49
N MET A 355 -0.42 19.83 3.43
CA MET A 355 -1.86 19.93 3.58
C MET A 355 -2.35 21.37 3.61
N GLU A 356 -3.54 21.58 3.08
CA GLU A 356 -4.30 22.81 3.21
C GLU A 356 -5.58 22.55 4.00
N ARG A 357 -5.88 23.38 5.00
CA ARG A 357 -7.17 23.43 5.67
C ARG A 357 -8.05 24.47 4.99
N LEU A 358 -9.16 24.02 4.45
CA LEU A 358 -10.10 24.84 3.70
C LEU A 358 -11.01 25.69 4.63
N ALA A 359 -11.62 26.74 4.09
CA ALA A 359 -12.48 27.64 4.85
C ALA A 359 -13.71 26.95 5.48
N ASN A 360 -14.16 25.81 4.94
CA ASN A 360 -15.23 24.97 5.52
C ASN A 360 -14.72 24.03 6.62
N GLY A 361 -13.44 24.06 6.94
CA GLY A 361 -12.78 23.22 7.94
C GLY A 361 -12.29 21.86 7.43
N TYR A 362 -12.54 21.51 6.16
CA TYR A 362 -12.03 20.30 5.53
C TYR A 362 -10.56 20.47 5.13
N TYR A 363 -9.92 19.38 4.75
CA TYR A 363 -8.51 19.35 4.39
C TYR A 363 -8.33 18.87 2.95
N ARG A 364 -7.26 19.32 2.31
CA ARG A 364 -6.83 18.88 0.99
C ARG A 364 -5.34 18.56 1.02
N ALA A 365 -4.97 17.40 0.47
CA ALA A 365 -3.57 17.07 0.27
C ALA A 365 -3.02 17.80 -0.96
N LEU A 366 -1.86 18.43 -0.80
CA LEU A 366 -1.15 19.18 -1.85
C LEU A 366 0.10 18.44 -2.36
N GLY A 367 0.38 17.24 -1.82
CA GLY A 367 1.52 16.42 -2.19
C GLY A 367 2.48 16.17 -1.03
N ARG A 368 3.74 15.83 -1.37
CA ARG A 368 4.80 15.55 -0.39
C ARG A 368 5.70 16.77 -0.19
N THR A 369 6.22 16.92 1.03
CA THR A 369 7.24 17.92 1.38
C THR A 369 8.66 17.36 1.27
N ASP A 370 8.81 16.05 1.12
CA ASP A 370 10.07 15.35 0.87
C ASP A 370 10.18 14.92 -0.60
N ASP A 371 11.36 14.44 -1.00
CA ASP A 371 11.62 13.99 -2.37
C ASP A 371 10.94 12.65 -2.73
N THR A 372 10.03 12.17 -1.89
CA THR A 372 9.26 10.96 -2.16
C THR A 372 8.11 11.26 -3.10
N MET A 373 8.10 10.60 -4.24
CA MET A 373 7.04 10.69 -5.23
C MET A 373 5.99 9.62 -5.00
N ASN A 374 4.74 9.95 -5.27
CA ASN A 374 3.66 8.97 -5.34
C ASN A 374 3.25 8.79 -6.81
N LEU A 375 3.58 7.64 -7.36
CA LEU A 375 3.37 7.30 -8.77
C LEU A 375 2.47 6.05 -8.85
N GLY A 376 1.21 6.22 -9.19
CA GLY A 376 0.28 5.10 -9.30
C GLY A 376 0.05 4.35 -7.99
N GLY A 377 0.02 5.05 -6.82
CA GLY A 377 -0.11 4.45 -5.49
C GLY A 377 1.18 3.89 -4.90
N VAL A 378 2.27 3.91 -5.67
CA VAL A 378 3.59 3.45 -5.22
C VAL A 378 4.44 4.64 -4.80
N LYS A 379 4.89 4.63 -3.55
CA LYS A 379 5.86 5.62 -3.04
C LYS A 379 7.25 5.25 -3.52
N VAL A 380 7.88 6.12 -4.30
CA VAL A 380 9.24 5.95 -4.84
C VAL A 380 10.06 7.19 -4.53
N ALA A 381 11.27 7.02 -4.01
CA ALA A 381 12.18 8.14 -3.83
C ALA A 381 12.72 8.64 -5.20
N SER A 382 12.90 9.95 -5.36
CA SER A 382 13.55 10.53 -6.56
C SER A 382 14.90 9.87 -6.82
N ALA A 383 15.72 9.73 -5.78
CA ALA A 383 17.05 9.11 -5.84
C ALA A 383 17.01 7.65 -6.34
N GLU A 384 15.98 6.89 -6.02
CA GLU A 384 15.81 5.52 -6.49
C GLU A 384 15.54 5.47 -8.00
N LEU A 385 14.63 6.32 -8.48
CA LEU A 385 14.40 6.48 -9.92
C LEU A 385 15.62 7.00 -10.66
N GLU A 386 16.28 8.01 -10.12
CA GLU A 386 17.49 8.61 -10.70
C GLU A 386 18.61 7.58 -10.83
N ARG A 387 18.83 6.74 -9.82
CA ARG A 387 19.79 5.62 -9.89
C ARG A 387 19.45 4.63 -11.01
N VAL A 388 18.18 4.27 -11.15
CA VAL A 388 17.72 3.30 -12.16
C VAL A 388 17.80 3.86 -13.58
N VAL A 389 17.44 5.13 -13.80
CA VAL A 389 17.45 5.74 -15.13
C VAL A 389 18.80 6.36 -15.50
N GLY A 390 19.65 6.66 -14.51
CA GLY A 390 20.97 7.26 -14.72
C GLY A 390 22.01 6.33 -15.37
N VAL A 391 21.70 5.02 -15.46
CA VAL A 391 22.56 4.05 -16.18
C VAL A 391 22.28 3.99 -17.69
N VAL A 392 21.37 4.78 -18.22
CA VAL A 392 21.06 4.84 -19.65
C VAL A 392 22.21 5.47 -20.41
N ASP A 393 22.74 4.76 -21.41
CA ASP A 393 23.88 5.21 -22.22
C ASP A 393 23.65 6.61 -22.82
N GLY A 394 24.66 7.46 -22.71
CA GLY A 394 24.66 8.82 -23.24
C GLY A 394 24.02 9.87 -22.31
N VAL A 395 23.63 9.48 -21.11
CA VAL A 395 23.09 10.37 -20.06
C VAL A 395 24.15 10.56 -18.98
N SER A 396 24.49 11.83 -18.68
CA SER A 396 25.48 12.20 -17.66
C SER A 396 24.85 12.48 -16.30
N GLU A 397 23.68 13.10 -16.28
CA GLU A 397 22.94 13.46 -15.06
C GLU A 397 21.44 13.32 -15.28
N VAL A 398 20.72 12.97 -14.23
CA VAL A 398 19.27 12.87 -14.23
C VAL A 398 18.67 13.52 -12.98
N ALA A 399 17.47 14.07 -13.12
CA ALA A 399 16.62 14.45 -12.00
C ALA A 399 15.21 13.97 -12.26
N ALA A 400 14.62 13.30 -11.28
CA ALA A 400 13.26 12.80 -11.33
C ALA A 400 12.36 13.64 -10.42
N VAL A 401 11.25 14.14 -10.95
CA VAL A 401 10.29 14.93 -10.18
C VAL A 401 8.85 14.47 -10.46
N ALA A 402 8.02 14.48 -9.44
CA ALA A 402 6.59 14.33 -9.59
C ALA A 402 5.94 15.68 -9.81
N VAL A 403 5.25 15.84 -10.93
CA VAL A 403 4.52 17.08 -11.27
C VAL A 403 3.04 16.82 -11.07
N GLN A 404 2.44 17.53 -10.12
CA GLN A 404 1.00 17.48 -9.90
C GLN A 404 0.28 18.31 -10.97
N PRO A 405 -0.78 17.76 -11.61
CA PRO A 405 -1.61 18.51 -12.51
C PRO A 405 -2.29 19.69 -11.79
N PRO A 406 -2.44 20.88 -12.45
CA PRO A 406 -3.07 22.06 -11.83
C PRO A 406 -4.52 21.80 -11.36
N ASP A 407 -5.20 20.89 -12.02
CA ASP A 407 -6.61 20.55 -11.77
C ASP A 407 -6.79 19.39 -10.78
N GLY A 408 -5.69 18.90 -10.17
CA GLY A 408 -5.68 17.74 -9.29
C GLY A 408 -5.40 16.44 -10.03
N GLY A 409 -5.51 15.30 -9.30
CA GLY A 409 -5.28 13.97 -9.84
C GLY A 409 -3.84 13.44 -9.63
N PRO A 410 -3.54 12.23 -10.14
CA PRO A 410 -2.25 11.57 -9.93
C PRO A 410 -1.08 12.36 -10.50
N SER A 411 0.01 12.41 -9.74
CA SER A 411 1.25 13.05 -10.17
C SER A 411 1.84 12.38 -11.42
N ARG A 412 2.46 13.18 -12.28
CA ARG A 412 3.16 12.71 -13.47
C ARG A 412 4.66 12.70 -13.22
N LEU A 413 5.30 11.58 -13.48
CA LEU A 413 6.76 11.51 -13.46
C LEU A 413 7.34 12.30 -14.64
N VAL A 414 8.19 13.26 -14.32
CA VAL A 414 9.01 14.02 -15.28
C VAL A 414 10.47 13.73 -14.97
N ILE A 415 11.21 13.27 -15.97
CA ILE A 415 12.65 13.00 -15.84
C ILE A 415 13.38 14.03 -16.70
N TYR A 416 14.23 14.82 -16.07
CA TYR A 416 15.21 15.68 -16.73
C TYR A 416 16.50 14.88 -16.92
N ALA A 417 17.04 14.88 -18.12
CA ALA A 417 18.28 14.16 -18.45
C ALA A 417 19.26 15.10 -19.16
N VAL A 418 20.50 15.09 -18.72
CA VAL A 418 21.61 15.84 -19.33
C VAL A 418 22.42 14.88 -20.20
N PRO A 419 22.67 15.19 -21.48
CA PRO A 419 23.49 14.36 -22.34
C PRO A 419 24.96 14.36 -21.90
N GLU A 420 25.66 13.26 -22.11
CA GLU A 420 27.13 13.24 -22.03
C GLU A 420 27.77 14.18 -23.02
N PRO A 421 28.96 14.73 -22.73
CA PRO A 421 29.67 15.62 -23.64
C PRO A 421 29.88 14.98 -25.01
N GLY A 422 29.38 15.62 -26.07
CA GLY A 422 29.49 15.17 -27.43
C GLY A 422 28.40 14.18 -27.92
N VAL A 423 27.47 13.79 -27.02
CA VAL A 423 26.30 12.97 -27.37
C VAL A 423 25.12 13.88 -27.73
N ALA A 424 24.49 13.60 -28.87
CA ALA A 424 23.25 14.31 -29.23
C ALA A 424 22.08 13.79 -28.39
N ALA A 425 21.31 14.69 -27.79
CA ALA A 425 20.12 14.31 -27.04
C ALA A 425 19.06 13.67 -27.97
N ASP A 426 18.60 12.47 -27.63
CA ASP A 426 17.46 11.81 -28.24
C ASP A 426 16.40 11.50 -27.18
N PRO A 427 15.51 12.45 -26.85
CA PRO A 427 14.49 12.28 -25.82
C PRO A 427 13.55 11.09 -26.08
N GLY A 428 13.32 10.76 -27.36
CA GLY A 428 12.44 9.64 -27.74
C GLY A 428 13.06 8.29 -27.41
N ALA A 429 14.33 8.10 -27.80
CA ALA A 429 15.08 6.87 -27.51
C ALA A 429 15.31 6.73 -26.00
N TRP A 430 15.74 7.78 -25.32
CA TRP A 430 15.98 7.77 -23.87
C TRP A 430 14.72 7.45 -23.07
N ARG A 431 13.58 8.03 -23.44
CA ARG A 431 12.30 7.73 -22.81
C ARG A 431 12.00 6.21 -22.87
N GLY A 432 12.22 5.57 -23.99
CA GLY A 432 12.03 4.12 -24.14
C GLY A 432 12.98 3.30 -23.25
N LEU A 433 14.26 3.66 -23.24
CA LEU A 433 15.27 2.98 -22.43
C LEU A 433 15.03 3.18 -20.92
N MET A 434 14.72 4.39 -20.48
CA MET A 434 14.38 4.70 -19.09
C MET A 434 13.12 3.95 -18.64
N GLN A 435 12.08 3.90 -19.48
CA GLN A 435 10.89 3.11 -19.18
C GLN A 435 11.21 1.60 -19.07
N GLN A 436 12.11 1.10 -19.89
CA GLN A 436 12.55 -0.29 -19.80
C GLN A 436 13.34 -0.55 -18.51
N ALA A 437 14.27 0.36 -18.15
CA ALA A 437 15.04 0.26 -16.92
C ALA A 437 14.13 0.28 -15.68
N ILE A 438 13.19 1.22 -15.61
CA ILE A 438 12.20 1.29 -14.51
C ILE A 438 11.40 -0.02 -14.40
N ARG A 439 10.92 -0.57 -15.52
CA ARG A 439 10.18 -1.83 -15.52
C ARG A 439 11.02 -3.03 -15.11
N ALA A 440 12.31 -3.02 -15.40
CA ALA A 440 13.20 -4.12 -15.04
C ALA A 440 13.59 -4.11 -13.56
N GLU A 441 13.73 -2.93 -12.98
CA GLU A 441 14.29 -2.74 -11.64
C GLU A 441 13.23 -2.43 -10.57
N LEU A 442 12.13 -1.75 -10.94
CA LEU A 442 11.15 -1.24 -9.98
C LEU A 442 9.72 -1.78 -10.21
N ASN A 443 9.49 -2.64 -11.24
CA ASN A 443 8.16 -3.22 -11.52
C ASN A 443 8.25 -4.71 -11.79
#